data_6acd80e4a609f11e0a6df7497d8750ca
#
_entry.id   6acd80e4a609f11e0a6df7497d8750ca
#
_cell.length_a   1.000
_cell.length_b   1.000
_cell.length_c   1.000
_cell.angle_alpha   90.00
_cell.angle_beta   90.00
_cell.angle_gamma   90.00
#
_symmetry.space_group_name_H-M   'P 1'
#
loop_
_entity.id
_entity.type
_entity.pdbx_description
1 polymer ?
#
loop_
_entity_poly.entity_id
_entity_poly.type
_entity_poly.pdbx_seq_one_letter_code
_entity_poly.pdbx_strand_id
1 'polypeptide(L)'
;MLYGAECWPTKRRHVQQLSVAEMRMLRWFCGHTRRDRFRNEIIREMVGVAPIEEKLIQHRLRWFEHIQRRPPEAPVRSGVLKHVDKIKRGRDKPKLTWDESVKRDLKDWNISEEVALDRSVWR
;
A
#
# COMPACT_ATOMS: atom_id res chain seq x y z
N MET A 1 8.63 -9.90 3.11
CA MET A 1 7.93 -9.04 4.07
C MET A 1 6.64 -8.43 3.50
N LEU A 2 6.58 -8.13 2.21
CA LEU A 2 5.40 -7.57 1.53
C LEU A 2 4.57 -8.58 0.72
N TYR A 3 4.78 -9.87 0.89
CA TYR A 3 4.06 -10.90 0.16
C TYR A 3 2.56 -10.84 0.45
N GLY A 4 1.75 -10.68 -0.60
CA GLY A 4 0.29 -10.54 -0.50
C GLY A 4 -0.21 -9.24 0.14
N ALA A 5 0.68 -8.28 0.46
CA ALA A 5 0.30 -7.03 1.11
C ALA A 5 -0.55 -6.09 0.22
N GLU A 6 -0.51 -6.30 -1.08
CA GLU A 6 -1.32 -5.57 -2.06
C GLU A 6 -2.83 -5.72 -1.84
N CYS A 7 -3.26 -6.85 -1.27
CA CYS A 7 -4.68 -7.14 -1.00
C CYS A 7 -5.13 -6.71 0.40
N TRP A 8 -4.24 -6.20 1.24
CA TRP A 8 -4.55 -5.90 2.64
C TRP A 8 -4.98 -4.44 2.86
N PRO A 9 -6.04 -4.21 3.63
CA PRO A 9 -6.37 -2.88 4.13
C PRO A 9 -5.38 -2.51 5.23
N THR A 10 -4.32 -1.78 4.89
CA THR A 10 -3.28 -1.40 5.85
C THR A 10 -3.64 -0.10 6.57
N LYS A 11 -3.63 -0.14 7.90
CA LYS A 11 -3.73 1.05 8.75
C LYS A 11 -2.37 1.73 8.87
N ARG A 12 -2.35 3.03 9.16
CA ARG A 12 -1.11 3.79 9.42
C ARG A 12 -0.20 3.12 10.44
N ARG A 13 -0.78 2.54 11.49
CA ARG A 13 -0.03 1.79 12.51
C ARG A 13 0.77 0.62 11.89
N HIS A 14 0.16 -0.13 10.97
CA HIS A 14 0.84 -1.25 10.30
C HIS A 14 1.98 -0.78 9.42
N VAL A 15 1.77 0.30 8.66
CA VAL A 15 2.81 0.91 7.83
C VAL A 15 3.98 1.39 8.69
N GLN A 16 3.70 2.04 9.82
CA GLN A 16 4.72 2.47 10.75
C GLN A 16 5.52 1.30 11.34
N GLN A 17 4.85 0.21 11.73
CA GLN A 17 5.52 -0.99 12.22
C GLN A 17 6.44 -1.61 11.16
N LEU A 18 5.98 -1.67 9.91
CA LEU A 18 6.79 -2.13 8.78
C LEU A 18 8.00 -1.24 8.54
N SER A 19 7.83 0.08 8.59
CA SER A 19 8.93 1.05 8.44
C SER A 19 9.97 0.91 9.56
N VAL A 20 9.53 0.66 10.78
CA VAL A 20 10.46 0.39 11.91
C VAL A 20 11.23 -0.90 11.68
N ALA A 21 10.58 -1.96 11.22
CA ALA A 21 11.22 -3.24 10.93
C ALA A 21 12.22 -3.11 9.76
N GLU A 22 11.83 -2.42 8.68
CA GLU A 22 12.71 -2.10 7.57
C GLU A 22 13.98 -1.39 8.05
N MET A 23 13.83 -0.32 8.83
CA MET A 23 14.97 0.45 9.31
C MET A 23 15.89 -0.35 10.23
N ARG A 24 15.35 -1.31 11.00
CA ARG A 24 16.19 -2.23 11.77
C ARG A 24 17.06 -3.11 10.88
N MET A 25 16.47 -3.66 9.81
CA MET A 25 17.19 -4.50 8.85
C MET A 25 18.25 -3.70 8.10
N LEU A 26 17.91 -2.50 7.61
CA LEU A 26 18.84 -1.65 6.88
C LEU A 26 20.02 -1.20 7.76
N ARG A 27 19.77 -0.83 9.02
CA ARG A 27 20.82 -0.48 9.97
C ARG A 27 21.74 -1.66 10.23
N TRP A 28 21.17 -2.84 10.45
CA TRP A 28 21.96 -4.05 10.64
C TRP A 28 22.82 -4.37 9.42
N PHE A 29 22.25 -4.23 8.23
CA PHE A 29 22.96 -4.43 6.95
C PHE A 29 24.13 -3.45 6.79
N CYS A 30 23.97 -2.19 7.18
CA CYS A 30 25.04 -1.19 7.13
C CYS A 30 26.03 -1.27 8.31
N GLY A 31 25.85 -2.22 9.23
CA GLY A 31 26.68 -2.33 10.43
C GLY A 31 26.44 -1.22 11.47
N HIS A 32 25.34 -0.50 11.37
CA HIS A 32 24.98 0.58 12.29
C HIS A 32 24.04 0.10 13.39
N THR A 33 24.25 0.62 14.61
CA THR A 33 23.37 0.36 15.75
C THR A 33 22.42 1.53 16.01
N ARG A 34 21.47 1.35 16.94
CA ARG A 34 20.59 2.45 17.38
C ARG A 34 21.35 3.59 18.06
N ARG A 35 22.52 3.34 18.57
CA ARG A 35 23.38 4.35 19.22
C ARG A 35 23.97 5.31 18.19
N ASP A 36 24.14 4.85 16.94
CA ASP A 36 24.61 5.68 15.86
C ASP A 36 23.44 6.57 15.41
N ARG A 37 23.56 7.87 15.65
CA ARG A 37 22.49 8.86 15.40
C ARG A 37 22.35 9.24 13.92
N PHE A 38 22.48 8.28 13.00
CA PHE A 38 22.21 8.52 11.59
C PHE A 38 20.71 8.63 11.32
N ARG A 39 20.33 9.62 10.51
CA ARG A 39 18.95 9.76 10.06
C ARG A 39 18.57 8.61 9.12
N ASN A 40 17.29 8.24 9.11
CA ASN A 40 16.79 7.14 8.27
C ASN A 40 17.01 7.39 6.78
N GLU A 41 16.90 8.65 6.35
CA GLU A 41 17.13 9.05 4.95
C GLU A 41 18.55 8.71 4.50
N ILE A 42 19.56 9.03 5.31
CA ILE A 42 20.96 8.75 5.02
C ILE A 42 21.21 7.26 4.86
N ILE A 43 20.60 6.43 5.72
CA ILE A 43 20.75 4.98 5.64
C ILE A 43 20.09 4.43 4.37
N ARG A 44 18.92 4.96 3.99
CA ARG A 44 18.25 4.58 2.75
C ARG A 44 19.07 4.97 1.51
N GLU A 45 19.66 6.15 1.53
CA GLU A 45 20.55 6.60 0.44
C GLU A 45 21.79 5.70 0.31
N MET A 46 22.41 5.31 1.42
CA MET A 46 23.55 4.39 1.41
C MET A 46 23.21 3.03 0.79
N VAL A 47 22.01 2.52 1.05
CA VAL A 47 21.56 1.21 0.54
C VAL A 47 20.89 1.34 -0.84
N GLY A 48 20.47 2.55 -1.24
CA GLY A 48 19.77 2.79 -2.49
C GLY A 48 18.35 2.22 -2.53
N VAL A 49 17.63 2.22 -1.41
CA VAL A 49 16.30 1.60 -1.26
C VAL A 49 15.24 2.66 -0.99
N ALA A 50 14.14 2.60 -1.76
CA ALA A 50 12.97 3.43 -1.53
C ALA A 50 12.23 3.01 -0.24
N PRO A 51 11.53 3.95 0.44
CA PRO A 51 10.75 3.63 1.63
C PRO A 51 9.73 2.52 1.39
N ILE A 52 9.55 1.65 2.37
CA ILE A 52 8.59 0.53 2.29
C ILE A 52 7.15 1.02 2.08
N GLU A 53 6.82 2.20 2.56
CA GLU A 53 5.52 2.83 2.38
C GLU A 53 5.20 3.08 0.90
N GLU A 54 6.14 3.63 0.14
CA GLU A 54 6.01 3.81 -1.31
C GLU A 54 5.82 2.48 -2.02
N LYS A 55 6.58 1.46 -1.64
CA LYS A 55 6.45 0.11 -2.21
C LYS A 55 5.09 -0.51 -1.95
N LEU A 56 4.55 -0.33 -0.74
CA LEU A 56 3.20 -0.79 -0.40
C LEU A 56 2.14 -0.13 -1.28
N ILE A 57 2.23 1.20 -1.46
CA ILE A 57 1.30 1.95 -2.31
C ILE A 57 1.43 1.50 -3.77
N GLN A 58 2.66 1.40 -4.30
CA GLN A 58 2.89 0.93 -5.67
C GLN A 58 2.31 -0.46 -5.91
N HIS A 59 2.52 -1.41 -5.00
CA HIS A 59 1.98 -2.77 -5.12
C HIS A 59 0.45 -2.77 -5.09
N ARG A 60 -0.16 -1.99 -4.18
CA ARG A 60 -1.62 -1.88 -4.06
C ARG A 60 -2.24 -1.27 -5.31
N LEU A 61 -1.67 -0.19 -5.82
CA LEU A 61 -2.14 0.47 -7.04
C LEU A 61 -1.96 -0.42 -8.27
N ARG A 62 -0.87 -1.17 -8.36
CA ARG A 62 -0.67 -2.17 -9.43
C ARG A 62 -1.71 -3.29 -9.38
N TRP A 63 -2.06 -3.74 -8.19
CA TRP A 63 -3.13 -4.72 -8.01
C TRP A 63 -4.51 -4.15 -8.36
N PHE A 64 -4.78 -2.91 -7.97
CA PHE A 64 -6.00 -2.20 -8.35
C PHE A 64 -6.15 -2.09 -9.87
N GLU A 65 -5.12 -1.68 -10.59
CA GLU A 65 -5.07 -1.67 -12.05
C GLU A 65 -5.43 -3.05 -12.63
N HIS A 66 -4.81 -4.09 -12.08
CA HIS A 66 -5.07 -5.46 -12.52
C HIS A 66 -6.54 -5.86 -12.36
N ILE A 67 -7.15 -5.50 -11.24
CA ILE A 67 -8.57 -5.74 -10.98
C ILE A 67 -9.45 -4.97 -11.96
N GLN A 68 -9.15 -3.69 -12.20
CA GLN A 68 -9.94 -2.83 -13.08
C GLN A 68 -9.97 -3.33 -14.52
N ARG A 69 -8.91 -3.93 -15.01
CA ARG A 69 -8.83 -4.50 -16.36
C ARG A 69 -9.52 -5.86 -16.51
N ARG A 70 -9.88 -6.51 -15.42
CA ARG A 70 -10.63 -7.76 -15.49
C ARG A 70 -12.07 -7.49 -15.89
N PRO A 71 -12.71 -8.43 -16.62
CA PRO A 71 -14.12 -8.29 -16.96
C PRO A 71 -14.98 -8.17 -15.71
N PRO A 72 -16.11 -7.45 -15.77
CA PRO A 72 -16.97 -7.20 -14.59
C PRO A 72 -17.51 -8.47 -13.94
N GLU A 73 -17.55 -9.56 -14.68
CA GLU A 73 -18.01 -10.88 -14.22
C GLU A 73 -16.92 -11.63 -13.42
N ALA A 74 -15.66 -11.19 -13.48
CA ALA A 74 -14.58 -11.85 -12.78
C ALA A 74 -14.81 -11.83 -11.26
N PRO A 75 -14.66 -12.98 -10.57
CA PRO A 75 -14.88 -13.06 -9.12
C PRO A 75 -14.10 -12.04 -8.31
N VAL A 76 -12.87 -11.75 -8.73
CA VAL A 76 -12.01 -10.74 -8.08
C VAL A 76 -12.64 -9.35 -8.13
N ARG A 77 -13.17 -8.96 -9.30
CA ARG A 77 -13.80 -7.65 -9.47
C ARG A 77 -15.16 -7.58 -8.75
N SER A 78 -15.95 -8.61 -8.82
CA SER A 78 -17.25 -8.66 -8.16
C SER A 78 -17.14 -8.74 -6.63
N GLY A 79 -16.15 -9.44 -6.11
CA GLY A 79 -15.95 -9.58 -4.67
C GLY A 79 -15.31 -8.36 -3.99
N VAL A 80 -14.44 -7.63 -4.71
CA VAL A 80 -13.69 -6.51 -4.13
C VAL A 80 -14.39 -5.17 -4.32
N LEU A 81 -15.01 -4.95 -5.49
CA LEU A 81 -15.57 -3.64 -5.86
C LEU A 81 -17.08 -3.53 -5.67
N LYS A 82 -17.80 -4.62 -5.40
CA LYS A 82 -19.21 -4.53 -5.03
C LYS A 82 -19.34 -4.04 -3.60
N HIS A 83 -19.56 -2.76 -3.48
CA HIS A 83 -20.00 -2.19 -2.21
C HIS A 83 -21.45 -2.66 -1.93
N VAL A 84 -21.62 -3.42 -0.89
CA VAL A 84 -22.96 -3.80 -0.42
C VAL A 84 -23.52 -2.63 0.39
N ASP A 85 -24.17 -1.72 -0.29
CA ASP A 85 -24.71 -0.44 0.29
C ASP A 85 -25.75 -0.62 1.41
N LYS A 86 -26.20 -1.83 1.67
CA LYS A 86 -27.31 -2.09 2.59
C LYS A 86 -26.94 -2.68 3.94
N ILE A 87 -25.69 -3.03 4.19
CA ILE A 87 -25.29 -3.55 5.50
C ILE A 87 -24.86 -2.37 6.38
N LYS A 88 -25.79 -1.93 7.25
CA LYS A 88 -25.42 -1.02 8.35
C LYS A 88 -24.34 -1.71 9.18
N ARG A 89 -23.13 -1.16 9.15
CA ARG A 89 -22.06 -1.60 10.05
C ARG A 89 -22.53 -1.41 11.48
N GLY A 90 -22.28 -2.41 12.32
CA GLY A 90 -22.66 -2.35 13.72
C GLY A 90 -22.01 -1.20 14.49
N ARG A 91 -22.33 -1.08 15.77
CA ARG A 91 -21.90 -0.01 16.70
C ARG A 91 -20.37 0.16 16.83
N ASP A 92 -19.59 -0.84 16.42
CA ASP A 92 -18.14 -0.78 16.40
C ASP A 92 -17.62 0.16 15.31
N LYS A 93 -16.48 0.83 15.57
CA LYS A 93 -15.82 1.71 14.60
C LYS A 93 -15.65 0.99 13.25
N PRO A 94 -16.02 1.64 12.14
CA PRO A 94 -15.91 1.01 10.83
C PRO A 94 -14.47 0.57 10.58
N LYS A 95 -14.28 -0.70 10.24
CA LYS A 95 -12.98 -1.24 9.87
C LYS A 95 -12.61 -0.65 8.50
N LEU A 96 -11.37 -0.19 8.36
CA LEU A 96 -10.83 0.27 7.08
C LEU A 96 -10.94 -0.86 6.05
N THR A 97 -11.56 -0.57 4.91
CA THR A 97 -11.65 -1.51 3.79
C THR A 97 -10.49 -1.31 2.81
N TRP A 98 -10.23 -2.32 1.98
CA TRP A 98 -9.19 -2.22 0.94
C TRP A 98 -9.51 -1.10 -0.06
N ASP A 99 -10.78 -0.99 -0.48
CA ASP A 99 -11.24 0.05 -1.40
C ASP A 99 -11.00 1.48 -0.86
N GLU A 100 -11.30 1.70 0.42
CA GLU A 100 -11.00 2.97 1.08
C GLU A 100 -9.49 3.26 1.14
N SER A 101 -8.68 2.22 1.29
CA SER A 101 -7.22 2.36 1.27
C SER A 101 -6.72 2.75 -0.13
N VAL A 102 -7.26 2.14 -1.19
CA VAL A 102 -6.92 2.49 -2.58
C VAL A 102 -7.34 3.91 -2.91
N LYS A 103 -8.56 4.32 -2.56
CA LYS A 103 -9.06 5.69 -2.80
C LYS A 103 -8.18 6.73 -2.10
N ARG A 104 -7.71 6.43 -0.90
CA ARG A 104 -6.78 7.30 -0.18
C ARG A 104 -5.45 7.40 -0.91
N ASP A 105 -4.88 6.27 -1.33
CA ASP A 105 -3.59 6.24 -2.01
C ASP A 105 -3.65 6.95 -3.38
N LEU A 106 -4.73 6.78 -4.14
CA LEU A 106 -4.97 7.51 -5.39
C LEU A 106 -5.03 9.03 -5.16
N LYS A 107 -5.72 9.45 -4.08
CA LYS A 107 -5.81 10.86 -3.71
C LYS A 107 -4.45 11.41 -3.28
N ASP A 108 -3.70 10.68 -2.46
CA ASP A 108 -2.40 11.11 -1.96
C ASP A 108 -1.36 11.25 -3.09
N TRP A 109 -1.48 10.43 -4.13
CA TRP A 109 -0.62 10.49 -5.32
C TRP A 109 -1.22 11.32 -6.47
N ASN A 110 -2.41 11.92 -6.25
CA ASN A 110 -3.13 12.73 -7.23
C ASN A 110 -3.35 12.03 -8.57
N ILE A 111 -3.75 10.76 -8.52
CA ILE A 111 -4.02 9.91 -9.67
C ILE A 111 -5.52 9.67 -9.79
N SER A 112 -6.10 9.82 -10.99
CA SER A 112 -7.50 9.48 -11.23
C SER A 112 -7.66 7.97 -11.47
N GLU A 113 -8.83 7.43 -11.10
CA GLU A 113 -9.15 6.00 -11.30
C GLU A 113 -9.17 5.61 -12.79
N GLU A 114 -9.48 6.55 -13.67
CA GLU A 114 -9.55 6.34 -15.12
C GLU A 114 -8.18 6.02 -15.73
N VAL A 115 -7.11 6.57 -15.17
CA VAL A 115 -5.74 6.32 -15.62
C VAL A 115 -5.35 4.85 -15.44
N ALA A 116 -5.97 4.15 -14.49
CA ALA A 116 -5.72 2.72 -14.28
C ALA A 116 -6.13 1.84 -15.48
N LEU A 117 -6.98 2.33 -16.36
CA LEU A 117 -7.40 1.63 -17.57
C LEU A 117 -6.37 1.75 -18.70
N ASP A 118 -5.55 2.80 -18.69
CA ASP A 118 -4.51 3.01 -19.70
C ASP A 118 -3.15 2.52 -19.19
N ARG A 119 -2.71 1.39 -19.76
CA ARG A 119 -1.44 0.75 -19.41
C ARG A 119 -0.21 1.60 -19.71
N SER A 120 -0.29 2.46 -20.73
CA SER A 120 0.85 3.28 -21.17
C SER A 120 1.14 4.41 -20.20
N VAL A 121 0.09 5.00 -19.62
CA VAL A 121 0.16 6.12 -18.69
C VAL A 121 0.46 5.66 -17.26
N TRP A 122 -0.03 4.46 -16.90
CA TRP A 122 0.10 3.91 -15.55
C TRP A 122 1.53 3.49 -15.17
N ARG A 123 2.33 3.20 -16.16
CA ARG A 123 3.75 2.88 -15.94
C ARG A 123 4.57 4.14 -15.67
#